data_7a5602244fa1f62cb27acf0936219bb7
#
_entry.id   7a5602244fa1f62cb27acf0936219bb7
#
_cell.length_a   1.000
_cell.length_b   1.000
_cell.length_c   1.000
_cell.angle_alpha   90.00
_cell.angle_beta   90.00
_cell.angle_gamma   90.00
#
_symmetry.space_group_name_H-M   'P 1'
#
loop_
_entity.id
_entity.type
_entity.pdbx_description
1 polymer ?
#
loop_
_entity_poly.entity_id
_entity_poly.type
_entity_poly.pdbx_seq_one_letter_code
_entity_poly.pdbx_strand_id
1 'polypeptide(L)'
;MILTSTTGTLEANPSPGNRMLRILAAGVLVIALIACPRAQWQSGTGFSLPHDSLARVLASGTLRAVSRVNPATFVVDRYGPSGIELELASGFAASLGVELEMIPAATIGEAYATLDAGRADIAASGLTERRVAERAYLYSAPYLGVSQQVVYRSGSPKPDSVADLVGTRVMVLAQSSSADALRRAQAALPNLGWMESTQADTPDLLRRLADGEIDAAVVKSHEFYMHAGLFPSLEVAFELPESEQLAWAVTENADNGRLYAAMQDFLHRSEQDGDLDLLRERFFGYLPDINRLALNAFAARVDKQLPRLEPLMRRVAKQEGIDWRLLAAISYQESHWNPQAVSRKGASGMMMLTQRAATEVGVRDRHNMEQSLRGGARYFLGLMADLEGAIAPAERKLFALAAYNMGAAHLDDARRLATLRGGSADNWTDVAEQLPLLAKREWRSHMLHGYARGLETVSFVNGVRQYHRFLEHHEDPEGLYAMTTGASARPASGS
;
A
#
# COMPACT_ATOMS: atom_id res chain seq x y z
N MET A 1 31.77 62.05 -3.21
CA MET A 1 30.87 61.70 -2.07
C MET A 1 30.37 60.28 -2.34
N ILE A 2 30.91 59.34 -1.61
CA ILE A 2 30.91 57.91 -1.81
C ILE A 2 29.60 57.34 -1.19
N LEU A 3 28.81 56.58 -1.95
CA LEU A 3 27.72 55.74 -1.44
C LEU A 3 28.05 54.28 -1.71
N THR A 4 28.38 53.58 -0.63
CA THR A 4 28.58 52.14 -0.58
C THR A 4 27.22 51.43 -0.51
N SER A 5 26.93 50.54 -1.46
CA SER A 5 25.80 49.63 -1.44
C SER A 5 26.24 48.29 -0.83
N THR A 6 25.70 47.94 0.31
CA THR A 6 25.79 46.63 0.95
C THR A 6 24.73 45.74 0.33
N THR A 7 25.14 44.72 -0.43
CA THR A 7 24.31 43.61 -0.87
C THR A 7 24.23 42.56 0.24
N GLY A 8 23.08 42.48 0.92
CA GLY A 8 22.75 41.38 1.81
C GLY A 8 22.24 40.19 1.00
N THR A 9 23.00 39.13 1.00
CA THR A 9 22.57 37.84 0.50
C THR A 9 21.59 37.20 1.50
N LEU A 10 20.33 37.14 1.13
CA LEU A 10 19.34 36.31 1.85
C LEU A 10 19.61 34.84 1.45
N GLU A 11 20.17 34.08 2.38
CA GLU A 11 20.17 32.61 2.30
C GLU A 11 18.73 32.14 2.45
N ALA A 12 18.18 31.60 1.36
CA ALA A 12 16.89 30.89 1.36
C ALA A 12 17.07 29.53 2.03
N ASN A 13 16.40 29.34 3.15
CA ASN A 13 16.31 28.07 3.84
C ASN A 13 15.52 27.09 2.94
N PRO A 14 16.04 25.89 2.57
CA PRO A 14 15.33 24.96 1.69
C PRO A 14 14.13 24.38 2.44
N SER A 15 12.96 24.38 1.77
CA SER A 15 11.72 23.79 2.28
C SER A 15 11.86 22.28 2.54
N PRO A 16 11.14 21.73 3.54
CA PRO A 16 11.26 20.32 3.95
C PRO A 16 11.03 19.29 2.83
N GLY A 17 10.17 19.57 1.86
CA GLY A 17 9.84 18.64 0.77
C GLY A 17 11.00 18.25 -0.16
N ASN A 18 12.06 19.09 -0.23
CA ASN A 18 13.20 18.82 -1.10
C ASN A 18 14.23 17.82 -0.51
N ARG A 19 14.12 17.47 0.76
CA ARG A 19 15.06 16.55 1.41
C ARG A 19 14.72 15.09 1.13
N MET A 20 13.44 14.73 1.11
CA MET A 20 13.00 13.35 0.85
C MET A 20 13.23 12.93 -0.63
N LEU A 21 13.05 13.86 -1.58
CA LEU A 21 13.31 13.58 -2.99
C LEU A 21 14.79 13.26 -3.29
N ARG A 22 15.73 13.81 -2.50
CA ARG A 22 17.16 13.48 -2.59
C ARG A 22 17.49 12.10 -1.99
N ILE A 23 16.68 11.61 -1.06
CA ILE A 23 16.85 10.31 -0.41
C ILE A 23 16.32 9.19 -1.32
N LEU A 24 15.22 9.41 -2.05
CA LEU A 24 14.60 8.40 -2.94
C LEU A 24 15.39 8.12 -4.23
N ALA A 25 16.26 9.05 -4.68
CA ALA A 25 17.04 8.88 -5.91
C ALA A 25 18.28 7.97 -5.76
N ALA A 26 18.66 7.56 -4.56
CA ALA A 26 19.87 6.76 -4.29
C ALA A 26 19.60 5.29 -3.93
N GLY A 27 18.33 4.88 -3.78
CA GLY A 27 17.97 3.52 -3.39
C GLY A 27 17.85 2.56 -4.56
N VAL A 28 18.96 1.93 -4.98
CA VAL A 28 18.90 0.73 -5.84
C VAL A 28 18.54 -0.45 -4.95
N LEU A 29 17.29 -0.91 -5.04
CA LEU A 29 16.82 -2.11 -4.37
C LEU A 29 17.42 -3.34 -5.06
N VAL A 30 18.38 -4.01 -4.42
CA VAL A 30 18.90 -5.30 -4.89
C VAL A 30 18.10 -6.41 -4.23
N ILE A 31 17.13 -6.98 -4.97
CA ILE A 31 16.52 -8.26 -4.61
C ILE A 31 17.47 -9.35 -5.14
N ALA A 32 18.35 -9.84 -4.28
CA ALA A 32 19.21 -10.99 -4.61
C ALA A 32 18.39 -12.28 -4.53
N LEU A 33 17.84 -12.73 -5.66
CA LEU A 33 17.48 -14.13 -5.86
C LEU A 33 18.77 -14.93 -6.02
N ILE A 34 19.17 -15.64 -4.98
CA ILE A 34 20.47 -16.31 -4.87
C ILE A 34 20.43 -17.64 -5.60
N ALA A 35 21.20 -17.71 -6.69
CA ALA A 35 21.93 -18.93 -7.06
C ALA A 35 23.42 -18.66 -6.79
N CYS A 36 23.92 -19.11 -5.65
CA CYS A 36 25.30 -18.89 -5.24
C CYS A 36 26.21 -20.07 -5.66
N PRO A 37 27.29 -19.88 -6.43
CA PRO A 37 28.34 -20.85 -6.50
C PRO A 37 29.25 -20.69 -5.27
N ARG A 38 29.56 -21.82 -4.60
CA ARG A 38 30.47 -21.88 -3.48
C ARG A 38 31.85 -21.35 -3.88
N ALA A 39 32.18 -20.13 -3.50
CA ALA A 39 33.54 -19.64 -3.44
C ALA A 39 34.15 -20.02 -2.09
N GLN A 40 35.25 -20.80 -2.13
CA GLN A 40 36.06 -21.12 -0.95
C GLN A 40 36.75 -19.85 -0.46
N TRP A 41 36.34 -19.35 0.70
CA TRP A 41 37.06 -18.28 1.38
C TRP A 41 38.20 -18.88 2.19
N GLN A 42 39.42 -18.49 1.81
CA GLN A 42 40.63 -18.78 2.61
C GLN A 42 40.57 -17.93 3.89
N SER A 43 40.81 -18.62 5.01
CA SER A 43 40.89 -18.06 6.35
C SER A 43 42.08 -17.09 6.45
N GLY A 44 41.82 -15.80 6.43
CA GLY A 44 42.79 -14.75 6.70
C GLY A 44 42.21 -13.72 7.67
N THR A 45 42.81 -13.63 8.85
CA THR A 45 42.68 -12.61 9.92
C THR A 45 41.25 -12.30 10.34
N GLY A 46 40.87 -12.79 11.53
CA GLY A 46 39.56 -12.62 12.14
C GLY A 46 39.19 -11.14 12.33
N PHE A 47 38.39 -10.61 11.42
CA PHE A 47 37.57 -9.43 11.67
C PHE A 47 36.38 -9.91 12.56
N SER A 48 36.53 -9.73 13.87
CA SER A 48 35.41 -9.83 14.78
C SER A 48 34.43 -8.74 14.38
N LEU A 49 33.24 -9.12 13.91
CA LEU A 49 32.17 -8.13 13.68
C LEU A 49 31.92 -7.37 14.97
N PRO A 50 31.70 -6.07 14.92
CA PRO A 50 31.40 -5.29 16.11
C PRO A 50 30.19 -5.90 16.84
N HIS A 51 30.25 -6.00 18.16
CA HIS A 51 29.10 -6.43 18.97
C HIS A 51 27.92 -5.44 18.87
N ASP A 52 28.17 -4.18 18.49
CA ASP A 52 27.19 -3.12 18.27
C ASP A 52 26.48 -3.30 16.91
N SER A 53 25.16 -3.48 16.92
CA SER A 53 24.34 -3.71 15.74
C SER A 53 24.37 -2.56 14.75
N LEU A 54 24.38 -1.30 15.19
CA LEU A 54 24.53 -0.15 14.30
C LEU A 54 25.89 -0.17 13.58
N ALA A 55 26.97 -0.43 14.33
CA ALA A 55 28.30 -0.53 13.72
C ALA A 55 28.38 -1.69 12.70
N ARG A 56 27.69 -2.80 12.94
CA ARG A 56 27.59 -3.93 12.00
C ARG A 56 26.82 -3.53 10.72
N VAL A 57 25.68 -2.84 10.85
CA VAL A 57 24.89 -2.31 9.73
C VAL A 57 25.75 -1.35 8.89
N LEU A 58 26.43 -0.40 9.54
CA LEU A 58 27.30 0.55 8.84
C LEU A 58 28.49 -0.12 8.16
N ALA A 59 29.08 -1.13 8.80
CA ALA A 59 30.23 -1.87 8.23
C ALA A 59 29.83 -2.80 7.08
N SER A 60 28.63 -3.41 7.13
CA SER A 60 28.10 -4.24 6.04
C SER A 60 27.57 -3.43 4.87
N GLY A 61 27.22 -2.14 5.12
CA GLY A 61 26.53 -1.30 4.14
C GLY A 61 25.07 -1.69 3.90
N THR A 62 24.46 -2.54 4.76
CA THR A 62 23.12 -3.08 4.55
C THR A 62 22.33 -3.10 5.86
N LEU A 63 21.12 -2.54 5.84
CA LEU A 63 20.10 -2.67 6.89
C LEU A 63 19.12 -3.78 6.48
N ARG A 64 18.98 -4.81 7.32
CA ARG A 64 18.06 -5.93 7.11
C ARG A 64 16.78 -5.69 7.90
N ALA A 65 15.67 -5.52 7.20
CA ALA A 65 14.34 -5.31 7.79
C ALA A 65 13.41 -6.48 7.48
N VAL A 66 12.88 -7.15 8.49
CA VAL A 66 11.83 -8.17 8.26
C VAL A 66 10.46 -7.52 8.26
N SER A 67 9.65 -7.87 7.27
CA SER A 67 8.27 -7.40 7.15
C SER A 67 7.32 -8.51 6.75
N ARG A 68 6.09 -8.46 7.29
CA ARG A 68 5.01 -9.32 6.80
C ARG A 68 4.65 -8.93 5.37
N VAL A 69 4.30 -9.96 4.59
CA VAL A 69 3.86 -9.75 3.20
C VAL A 69 2.36 -9.57 3.17
N ASN A 70 1.92 -8.32 3.21
CA ASN A 70 0.52 -7.95 2.96
C ASN A 70 0.42 -6.47 2.53
N PRO A 71 -0.72 -6.04 1.95
CA PRO A 71 -0.90 -4.67 1.46
C PRO A 71 -0.76 -3.57 2.53
N ALA A 72 -0.96 -3.88 3.81
CA ALA A 72 -0.83 -2.92 4.90
C ALA A 72 0.61 -2.75 5.42
N THR A 73 1.57 -3.55 4.92
CA THR A 73 2.97 -3.53 5.33
C THR A 73 3.91 -3.47 4.14
N PHE A 74 4.09 -4.59 3.43
CA PHE A 74 5.03 -4.76 2.33
C PHE A 74 4.51 -5.78 1.32
N VAL A 75 4.49 -5.44 0.04
CA VAL A 75 4.15 -6.33 -1.07
C VAL A 75 5.13 -6.17 -2.23
N VAL A 76 5.26 -7.23 -3.03
CA VAL A 76 5.96 -7.18 -4.32
C VAL A 76 4.96 -7.58 -5.39
N ASP A 77 4.63 -6.65 -6.28
CA ASP A 77 3.78 -6.91 -7.42
C ASP A 77 4.56 -6.73 -8.73
N ARG A 78 3.88 -6.86 -9.87
CA ARG A 78 4.50 -6.67 -11.20
C ARG A 78 5.08 -5.27 -11.44
N TYR A 79 4.67 -4.29 -10.66
CA TYR A 79 5.15 -2.90 -10.75
C TYR A 79 6.30 -2.65 -9.79
N GLY A 80 6.69 -3.65 -9.01
CA GLY A 80 7.78 -3.64 -8.05
C GLY A 80 7.31 -3.68 -6.60
N PRO A 81 8.25 -3.61 -5.66
CA PRO A 81 7.94 -3.59 -4.23
C PRO A 81 7.25 -2.28 -3.83
N SER A 82 6.28 -2.38 -2.92
CA SER A 82 5.56 -1.23 -2.35
C SER A 82 5.08 -1.53 -0.93
N GLY A 83 4.69 -0.49 -0.19
CA GLY A 83 4.15 -0.60 1.16
C GLY A 83 4.77 0.42 2.12
N ILE A 84 4.02 0.78 3.16
CA ILE A 84 4.47 1.81 4.12
C ILE A 84 5.76 1.38 4.83
N GLU A 85 5.88 0.10 5.17
CA GLU A 85 7.08 -0.41 5.85
C GLU A 85 8.32 -0.35 4.95
N LEU A 86 8.16 -0.65 3.66
CA LEU A 86 9.25 -0.52 2.70
C LEU A 86 9.74 0.93 2.60
N GLU A 87 8.82 1.89 2.43
CA GLU A 87 9.21 3.28 2.23
C GLU A 87 9.84 3.88 3.48
N LEU A 88 9.24 3.59 4.63
CA LEU A 88 9.77 4.07 5.90
C LEU A 88 11.14 3.45 6.21
N ALA A 89 11.33 2.13 6.00
CA ALA A 89 12.62 1.46 6.18
C ALA A 89 13.65 1.92 5.16
N SER A 90 13.25 2.23 3.91
CA SER A 90 14.13 2.83 2.90
C SER A 90 14.64 4.20 3.32
N GLY A 91 13.75 5.04 3.86
CA GLY A 91 14.13 6.33 4.44
C GLY A 91 15.12 6.19 5.59
N PHE A 92 14.92 5.21 6.47
CA PHE A 92 15.85 4.95 7.57
C PHE A 92 17.21 4.45 7.07
N ALA A 93 17.25 3.47 6.17
CA ALA A 93 18.50 2.98 5.56
C ALA A 93 19.27 4.11 4.87
N ALA A 94 18.57 4.95 4.09
CA ALA A 94 19.17 6.12 3.45
C ALA A 94 19.72 7.14 4.47
N SER A 95 19.05 7.34 5.61
CA SER A 95 19.54 8.22 6.69
C SER A 95 20.83 7.72 7.34
N LEU A 96 21.07 6.40 7.30
CA LEU A 96 22.29 5.75 7.75
C LEU A 96 23.35 5.65 6.64
N GLY A 97 23.02 5.96 5.37
CA GLY A 97 23.92 5.82 4.23
C GLY A 97 24.17 4.37 3.81
N VAL A 98 23.21 3.47 4.03
CA VAL A 98 23.30 2.04 3.72
C VAL A 98 22.15 1.60 2.79
N GLU A 99 22.29 0.43 2.17
CA GLU A 99 21.23 -0.22 1.38
C GLU A 99 20.20 -0.90 2.30
N LEU A 100 18.96 -1.04 1.82
CA LEU A 100 17.91 -1.77 2.51
C LEU A 100 17.75 -3.17 1.89
N GLU A 101 17.74 -4.19 2.75
CA GLU A 101 17.30 -5.55 2.42
C GLU A 101 15.98 -5.85 3.14
N MET A 102 14.89 -6.04 2.37
CA MET A 102 13.60 -6.46 2.93
C MET A 102 13.52 -7.98 2.98
N ILE A 103 13.28 -8.53 4.17
CA ILE A 103 13.13 -9.97 4.41
C ILE A 103 11.63 -10.26 4.58
N PRO A 104 11.02 -11.02 3.65
CA PRO A 104 9.61 -11.36 3.75
C PRO A 104 9.34 -12.34 4.90
N ALA A 105 8.22 -12.15 5.61
CA ALA A 105 7.67 -13.06 6.59
C ALA A 105 6.17 -13.30 6.31
N ALA A 106 5.71 -14.54 6.44
CA ALA A 106 4.31 -14.87 6.22
C ALA A 106 3.43 -14.48 7.42
N THR A 107 3.97 -14.52 8.64
CA THR A 107 3.20 -14.28 9.86
C THR A 107 3.94 -13.36 10.83
N ILE A 108 3.21 -12.84 11.83
CA ILE A 108 3.79 -12.07 12.95
C ILE A 108 4.86 -12.92 13.68
N GLY A 109 4.56 -14.21 13.90
CA GLY A 109 5.47 -15.13 14.58
C GLY A 109 6.77 -15.34 13.81
N GLU A 110 6.70 -15.44 12.47
CA GLU A 110 7.88 -15.57 11.63
C GLU A 110 8.72 -14.28 11.62
N ALA A 111 8.09 -13.11 11.63
CA ALA A 111 8.81 -11.84 11.73
C ALA A 111 9.61 -11.77 13.04
N TYR A 112 9.01 -12.10 14.16
CA TYR A 112 9.73 -12.16 15.44
C TYR A 112 10.82 -13.24 15.44
N ALA A 113 10.55 -14.44 14.93
CA ALA A 113 11.54 -15.52 14.87
C ALA A 113 12.75 -15.15 13.99
N THR A 114 12.52 -14.37 12.91
CA THR A 114 13.59 -13.87 12.05
C THR A 114 14.46 -12.83 12.76
N LEU A 115 13.82 -11.93 13.52
CA LEU A 115 14.51 -10.94 14.34
C LEU A 115 15.34 -11.61 15.46
N ASP A 116 14.74 -12.57 16.20
CA ASP A 116 15.38 -13.30 17.28
C ASP A 116 16.58 -14.15 16.83
N ALA A 117 16.51 -14.67 15.62
CA ALA A 117 17.61 -15.42 15.02
C ALA A 117 18.77 -14.51 14.50
N GLY A 118 18.65 -13.17 14.66
CA GLY A 118 19.64 -12.22 14.16
C GLY A 118 19.73 -12.17 12.63
N ARG A 119 18.73 -12.70 11.93
CA ARG A 119 18.64 -12.65 10.46
C ARG A 119 18.17 -11.31 9.95
N ALA A 120 17.44 -10.54 10.77
CA ALA A 120 17.07 -9.16 10.55
C ALA A 120 17.63 -8.26 11.66
N ASP A 121 17.86 -7.01 11.34
CA ASP A 121 18.32 -5.99 12.29
C ASP A 121 17.14 -5.26 12.94
N ILE A 122 16.04 -5.09 12.20
CA ILE A 122 14.78 -4.52 12.69
C ILE A 122 13.59 -5.34 12.18
N ALA A 123 12.48 -5.30 12.92
CA ALA A 123 11.18 -5.81 12.44
C ALA A 123 10.27 -4.61 12.13
N ALA A 124 10.02 -4.39 10.83
CA ALA A 124 9.15 -3.39 10.25
C ALA A 124 7.93 -4.11 9.67
N SER A 125 6.95 -4.49 10.52
CA SER A 125 5.95 -5.52 10.21
C SER A 125 4.54 -5.17 10.69
N GLY A 126 4.20 -3.89 10.84
CA GLY A 126 2.91 -3.47 11.38
C GLY A 126 2.72 -3.94 12.83
N LEU A 127 3.78 -3.93 13.62
CA LEU A 127 3.77 -4.39 15.00
C LEU A 127 3.24 -3.30 15.94
N THR A 128 2.71 -3.71 17.07
CA THR A 128 2.37 -2.81 18.19
C THR A 128 3.17 -3.22 19.41
N GLU A 129 3.40 -2.28 20.33
CA GLU A 129 4.11 -2.58 21.57
C GLU A 129 3.45 -3.73 22.31
N ARG A 130 4.22 -4.76 22.61
CA ARG A 130 3.78 -5.94 23.36
C ARG A 130 4.80 -6.31 24.42
N ARG A 131 4.31 -6.68 25.59
CA ARG A 131 5.11 -7.41 26.57
C ARG A 131 4.94 -8.91 26.32
N VAL A 132 5.95 -9.54 25.73
CA VAL A 132 6.00 -10.99 25.57
C VAL A 132 6.71 -11.56 26.80
N ALA A 133 6.09 -12.47 27.53
CA ALA A 133 6.54 -12.92 28.86
C ALA A 133 7.98 -13.48 28.92
N GLU A 134 8.55 -13.93 27.82
CA GLU A 134 9.85 -14.60 27.74
C GLU A 134 10.89 -13.85 26.89
N ARG A 135 10.53 -12.76 26.22
CA ARG A 135 11.40 -12.02 25.31
C ARG A 135 11.11 -10.54 25.39
N ALA A 136 12.15 -9.75 25.55
CA ALA A 136 12.04 -8.31 25.59
C ALA A 136 12.42 -7.72 24.21
N TYR A 137 11.53 -6.86 23.72
CA TYR A 137 11.77 -6.05 22.51
C TYR A 137 11.69 -4.59 22.88
N LEU A 138 12.54 -3.80 22.25
CA LEU A 138 12.43 -2.34 22.27
C LEU A 138 11.64 -1.90 21.02
N TYR A 139 10.61 -1.10 21.26
CA TYR A 139 9.75 -0.58 20.21
C TYR A 139 10.10 0.88 19.90
N SER A 140 10.10 1.23 18.63
CA SER A 140 10.39 2.56 18.15
C SER A 140 9.34 3.60 18.58
N ALA A 141 9.59 4.88 18.31
CA ALA A 141 8.54 5.87 18.25
C ALA A 141 7.43 5.40 17.29
N PRO A 142 6.16 5.65 17.63
CA PRO A 142 5.05 5.20 16.80
C PRO A 142 4.97 5.97 15.49
N TYR A 143 4.55 5.29 14.42
CA TYR A 143 4.35 5.89 13.10
C TYR A 143 2.90 5.87 12.60
N LEU A 144 1.99 5.07 13.22
CA LEU A 144 0.58 5.03 12.85
C LEU A 144 -0.30 4.61 14.03
N GLY A 145 -1.34 5.40 14.32
CA GLY A 145 -2.40 5.02 15.26
C GLY A 145 -3.41 4.07 14.62
N VAL A 146 -3.79 3.01 15.35
CA VAL A 146 -4.75 2.01 14.89
C VAL A 146 -5.70 1.61 16.02
N SER A 147 -6.93 1.20 15.66
CA SER A 147 -7.88 0.58 16.59
C SER A 147 -7.99 -0.92 16.33
N GLN A 148 -8.50 -1.65 17.31
CA GLN A 148 -8.86 -3.05 17.18
C GLN A 148 -10.34 -3.15 16.83
N GLN A 149 -10.65 -3.69 15.66
CA GLN A 149 -12.02 -3.78 15.17
C GLN A 149 -12.54 -5.22 15.24
N VAL A 150 -13.72 -5.37 15.83
CA VAL A 150 -14.50 -6.60 15.75
C VAL A 150 -15.27 -6.55 14.43
N VAL A 151 -14.96 -7.49 13.55
CA VAL A 151 -15.55 -7.59 12.20
C VAL A 151 -16.49 -8.79 12.18
N TYR A 152 -17.65 -8.63 11.55
CA TYR A 152 -18.67 -9.67 11.39
C TYR A 152 -19.18 -9.70 9.94
N ARG A 153 -19.93 -10.76 9.57
CA ARG A 153 -20.52 -10.87 8.25
C ARG A 153 -21.90 -10.21 8.21
N SER A 154 -22.13 -9.33 7.26
CA SER A 154 -23.42 -8.69 7.00
C SER A 154 -24.51 -9.74 6.80
N GLY A 155 -25.66 -9.54 7.42
CA GLY A 155 -26.76 -10.51 7.43
C GLY A 155 -26.66 -11.59 8.52
N SER A 156 -25.55 -11.66 9.27
CA SER A 156 -25.45 -12.42 10.53
C SER A 156 -25.84 -11.53 11.72
N PRO A 157 -26.13 -12.12 12.90
CA PRO A 157 -26.33 -11.34 14.12
C PRO A 157 -25.12 -10.43 14.39
N LYS A 158 -25.36 -9.13 14.47
CA LYS A 158 -24.31 -8.14 14.76
C LYS A 158 -24.01 -8.16 16.25
N PRO A 159 -22.77 -8.43 16.70
CA PRO A 159 -22.42 -8.19 18.09
C PRO A 159 -22.30 -6.69 18.37
N ASP A 160 -22.83 -6.22 19.48
CA ASP A 160 -22.78 -4.80 19.88
C ASP A 160 -21.69 -4.57 20.96
N SER A 161 -21.18 -5.63 21.58
CA SER A 161 -20.18 -5.59 22.63
C SER A 161 -19.34 -6.86 22.70
N VAL A 162 -18.25 -6.83 23.48
CA VAL A 162 -17.42 -8.01 23.74
C VAL A 162 -18.20 -9.13 24.43
N ALA A 163 -19.24 -8.81 25.22
CA ALA A 163 -20.07 -9.82 25.88
C ALA A 163 -20.86 -10.67 24.86
N ASP A 164 -21.23 -10.10 23.71
CA ASP A 164 -21.95 -10.82 22.65
C ASP A 164 -21.06 -11.80 21.87
N LEU A 165 -19.74 -11.73 22.08
CA LEU A 165 -18.79 -12.68 21.51
C LEU A 165 -18.72 -14.00 22.31
N VAL A 166 -19.28 -14.05 23.53
CA VAL A 166 -19.28 -15.26 24.34
C VAL A 166 -20.11 -16.34 23.67
N GLY A 167 -19.50 -17.51 23.45
CA GLY A 167 -20.15 -18.65 22.79
C GLY A 167 -20.17 -18.57 21.26
N THR A 168 -19.61 -17.53 20.64
CA THR A 168 -19.43 -17.43 19.19
C THR A 168 -18.03 -17.89 18.77
N ARG A 169 -17.86 -18.23 17.49
CA ARG A 169 -16.57 -18.64 16.91
C ARG A 169 -15.75 -17.40 16.55
N VAL A 170 -15.01 -16.86 17.52
CA VAL A 170 -14.11 -15.72 17.33
C VAL A 170 -12.74 -16.21 16.90
N MET A 171 -12.08 -15.56 15.94
CA MET A 171 -10.70 -15.85 15.53
C MET A 171 -9.85 -14.58 15.48
N VAL A 172 -8.58 -14.73 15.87
CA VAL A 172 -7.55 -13.68 15.78
C VAL A 172 -6.23 -14.28 15.29
N LEU A 173 -5.32 -13.41 14.85
CA LEU A 173 -3.94 -13.84 14.59
C LEU A 173 -3.23 -14.15 15.92
N ALA A 174 -2.52 -15.25 15.94
CA ALA A 174 -1.65 -15.58 17.07
C ALA A 174 -0.54 -14.54 17.22
N GLN A 175 -0.08 -14.33 18.45
CA GLN A 175 0.95 -13.35 18.77
C GLN A 175 0.61 -11.92 18.31
N SER A 176 -0.67 -11.60 18.13
CA SER A 176 -1.16 -10.27 17.82
C SER A 176 -1.61 -9.51 19.06
N SER A 177 -1.64 -8.19 18.96
CA SER A 177 -2.26 -7.35 19.99
C SER A 177 -3.77 -7.57 20.11
N SER A 178 -4.45 -8.03 19.04
CA SER A 178 -5.85 -8.44 19.09
C SER A 178 -6.09 -9.62 20.05
N ALA A 179 -5.20 -10.62 20.04
CA ALA A 179 -5.23 -11.72 21.00
C ALA A 179 -5.01 -11.21 22.44
N ASP A 180 -4.09 -10.27 22.63
CA ASP A 180 -3.82 -9.67 23.94
C ASP A 180 -5.03 -8.84 24.43
N ALA A 181 -5.71 -8.11 23.55
CA ALA A 181 -6.92 -7.37 23.89
C ALA A 181 -8.05 -8.31 24.37
N LEU A 182 -8.25 -9.45 23.69
CA LEU A 182 -9.22 -10.46 24.14
C LEU A 182 -8.83 -11.11 25.46
N ARG A 183 -7.52 -11.38 25.70
CA ARG A 183 -7.06 -11.88 27.02
C ARG A 183 -7.36 -10.89 28.16
N ARG A 184 -7.17 -9.58 27.91
CA ARG A 184 -7.56 -8.56 28.89
C ARG A 184 -9.07 -8.53 29.14
N ALA A 185 -9.87 -8.62 28.07
CA ALA A 185 -11.33 -8.66 28.19
C ALA A 185 -11.82 -9.92 28.92
N GLN A 186 -11.14 -11.06 28.78
CA GLN A 186 -11.46 -12.32 29.41
C GLN A 186 -11.36 -12.22 30.95
N ALA A 187 -10.55 -11.31 31.50
CA ALA A 187 -10.48 -11.09 32.95
C ALA A 187 -11.84 -10.65 33.52
N ALA A 188 -12.65 -9.90 32.76
CA ALA A 188 -14.02 -9.50 33.16
C ALA A 188 -15.09 -10.47 32.61
N LEU A 189 -14.78 -11.25 31.59
CA LEU A 189 -15.68 -12.19 30.90
C LEU A 189 -15.04 -13.59 30.83
N PRO A 190 -15.00 -14.37 31.91
CA PRO A 190 -14.25 -15.64 31.96
C PRO A 190 -14.67 -16.68 30.90
N ASN A 191 -15.91 -16.60 30.42
CA ASN A 191 -16.43 -17.49 29.37
C ASN A 191 -16.14 -17.00 27.93
N LEU A 192 -15.45 -15.88 27.77
CA LEU A 192 -15.00 -15.42 26.46
C LEU A 192 -13.94 -16.37 25.92
N GLY A 193 -14.20 -16.98 24.75
CA GLY A 193 -13.30 -17.89 24.06
C GLY A 193 -13.00 -17.39 22.67
N TRP A 194 -11.82 -17.72 22.15
CA TRP A 194 -11.43 -17.45 20.76
C TRP A 194 -10.40 -18.46 20.27
N MET A 195 -10.22 -18.51 18.98
CA MET A 195 -9.18 -19.30 18.30
C MET A 195 -8.03 -18.38 17.87
N GLU A 196 -6.80 -18.84 18.03
CA GLU A 196 -5.61 -18.13 17.53
C GLU A 196 -5.02 -18.87 16.32
N SER A 197 -4.87 -18.20 15.19
CA SER A 197 -4.21 -18.75 14.02
C SER A 197 -2.74 -18.39 14.00
N THR A 198 -1.87 -19.41 13.90
CA THR A 198 -0.41 -19.25 13.79
C THR A 198 0.08 -19.28 12.34
N GLN A 199 -0.78 -19.65 11.38
CA GLN A 199 -0.41 -19.84 9.97
C GLN A 199 -1.14 -18.88 9.03
N ALA A 200 -2.18 -18.19 9.52
CA ALA A 200 -2.95 -17.23 8.75
C ALA A 200 -2.40 -15.80 8.89
N ASP A 201 -2.69 -14.96 7.92
CA ASP A 201 -2.63 -13.50 8.04
C ASP A 201 -4.05 -12.90 7.94
N THR A 202 -4.18 -11.59 8.06
CA THR A 202 -5.47 -10.87 8.10
C THR A 202 -6.41 -11.24 6.92
N PRO A 203 -5.97 -11.30 5.66
CA PRO A 203 -6.86 -11.72 4.57
C PRO A 203 -7.43 -13.11 4.74
N ASP A 204 -6.69 -14.06 5.33
CA ASP A 204 -7.17 -15.42 5.58
C ASP A 204 -8.27 -15.44 6.65
N LEU A 205 -8.10 -14.65 7.73
CA LEU A 205 -9.13 -14.48 8.74
C LEU A 205 -10.42 -13.92 8.14
N LEU A 206 -10.27 -12.85 7.35
CA LEU A 206 -11.41 -12.19 6.71
C LEU A 206 -12.12 -13.12 5.72
N ARG A 207 -11.39 -13.97 4.99
CA ARG A 207 -11.97 -14.98 4.10
C ARG A 207 -12.80 -15.99 4.87
N ARG A 208 -12.23 -16.59 5.94
CA ARG A 208 -12.96 -17.53 6.80
C ARG A 208 -14.23 -16.94 7.40
N LEU A 209 -14.18 -15.64 7.73
CA LEU A 209 -15.35 -14.91 8.21
C LEU A 209 -16.39 -14.72 7.09
N ALA A 210 -15.97 -14.35 5.88
CA ALA A 210 -16.84 -14.20 4.72
C ALA A 210 -17.50 -15.53 4.32
N ASP A 211 -16.76 -16.64 4.40
CA ASP A 211 -17.24 -17.99 4.12
C ASP A 211 -18.12 -18.58 5.24
N GLY A 212 -18.20 -17.91 6.41
CA GLY A 212 -19.01 -18.34 7.55
C GLY A 212 -18.39 -19.45 8.37
N GLU A 213 -17.10 -19.73 8.22
CA GLU A 213 -16.36 -20.68 9.07
C GLU A 213 -16.23 -20.17 10.51
N ILE A 214 -16.17 -18.84 10.67
CA ILE A 214 -16.15 -18.13 11.94
C ILE A 214 -17.26 -17.07 11.98
N ASP A 215 -17.62 -16.61 13.18
CA ASP A 215 -18.72 -15.66 13.38
C ASP A 215 -18.20 -14.22 13.54
N ALA A 216 -16.99 -14.06 14.07
CA ALA A 216 -16.32 -12.77 14.22
C ALA A 216 -14.79 -12.92 14.10
N ALA A 217 -14.14 -11.86 13.63
CA ALA A 217 -12.68 -11.70 13.66
C ALA A 217 -12.33 -10.39 14.36
N VAL A 218 -11.22 -10.38 15.13
CA VAL A 218 -10.68 -9.13 15.68
C VAL A 218 -9.39 -8.81 14.96
N VAL A 219 -9.38 -7.68 14.26
CA VAL A 219 -8.29 -7.24 13.39
C VAL A 219 -7.97 -5.76 13.61
N LYS A 220 -6.79 -5.33 13.21
CA LYS A 220 -6.42 -3.90 13.24
C LYS A 220 -7.17 -3.12 12.16
N SER A 221 -7.60 -1.90 12.47
CA SER A 221 -8.43 -1.06 11.60
C SER A 221 -7.79 -0.85 10.21
N HIS A 222 -6.51 -0.48 10.14
CA HIS A 222 -5.81 -0.27 8.88
C HIS A 222 -5.74 -1.54 8.03
N GLU A 223 -5.54 -2.71 8.64
CA GLU A 223 -5.54 -3.99 7.92
C GLU A 223 -6.95 -4.33 7.41
N PHE A 224 -7.99 -4.14 8.24
CA PHE A 224 -9.37 -4.34 7.78
C PHE A 224 -9.69 -3.44 6.59
N TYR A 225 -9.46 -2.12 6.71
CA TYR A 225 -9.78 -1.19 5.63
C TYR A 225 -8.99 -1.46 4.34
N MET A 226 -7.73 -1.86 4.44
CA MET A 226 -6.94 -2.27 3.27
C MET A 226 -7.54 -3.46 2.52
N HIS A 227 -8.27 -4.34 3.22
CA HIS A 227 -8.86 -5.55 2.65
C HIS A 227 -10.39 -5.47 2.50
N ALA A 228 -11.05 -4.44 3.05
CA ALA A 228 -12.51 -4.33 3.04
C ALA A 228 -13.11 -4.40 1.62
N GLY A 229 -12.38 -3.88 0.62
CA GLY A 229 -12.75 -3.99 -0.78
C GLY A 229 -12.78 -5.41 -1.35
N LEU A 230 -12.08 -6.35 -0.70
CA LEU A 230 -12.05 -7.76 -1.10
C LEU A 230 -13.18 -8.57 -0.47
N PHE A 231 -13.69 -8.07 0.66
CA PHE A 231 -14.70 -8.73 1.47
C PHE A 231 -15.91 -7.82 1.70
N PRO A 232 -16.68 -7.49 0.66
CA PRO A 232 -17.77 -6.52 0.75
C PRO A 232 -18.92 -6.98 1.68
N SER A 233 -19.00 -8.28 1.97
CA SER A 233 -19.95 -8.84 2.93
C SER A 233 -19.55 -8.63 4.40
N LEU A 234 -18.35 -8.13 4.68
CA LEU A 234 -17.87 -7.93 6.05
C LEU A 234 -18.07 -6.50 6.52
N GLU A 235 -18.43 -6.37 7.78
CA GLU A 235 -18.68 -5.08 8.43
C GLU A 235 -18.00 -5.01 9.79
N VAL A 236 -17.62 -3.77 10.19
CA VAL A 236 -17.21 -3.49 11.56
C VAL A 236 -18.44 -3.50 12.45
N ALA A 237 -18.43 -4.36 13.46
CA ALA A 237 -19.45 -4.40 14.48
C ALA A 237 -19.25 -3.27 15.49
N PHE A 238 -18.08 -3.21 16.10
CA PHE A 238 -17.63 -2.18 17.04
C PHE A 238 -16.11 -2.17 17.13
N GLU A 239 -15.55 -1.15 17.78
CA GLU A 239 -14.13 -1.05 18.09
C GLU A 239 -13.90 -1.41 19.57
N LEU A 240 -12.79 -2.09 19.85
CA LEU A 240 -12.35 -2.29 21.22
C LEU A 240 -11.87 -0.94 21.80
N PRO A 241 -12.02 -0.72 23.12
CA PRO A 241 -11.78 0.59 23.74
C PRO A 241 -10.35 1.10 23.63
N GLU A 242 -9.39 0.22 23.38
CA GLU A 242 -7.97 0.54 23.36
C GLU A 242 -7.50 0.86 21.95
N SER A 243 -6.99 2.08 21.75
CA SER A 243 -6.22 2.45 20.57
C SER A 243 -4.77 1.98 20.74
N GLU A 244 -4.14 1.58 19.65
CA GLU A 244 -2.76 1.11 19.62
C GLU A 244 -1.94 1.93 18.64
N GLN A 245 -0.62 1.84 18.78
CA GLN A 245 0.31 2.51 17.91
C GLN A 245 1.20 1.48 17.22
N LEU A 246 1.34 1.58 15.89
CA LEU A 246 2.31 0.77 15.17
C LEU A 246 3.71 1.32 15.39
N ALA A 247 4.65 0.39 15.64
CA ALA A 247 6.05 0.68 15.88
C ALA A 247 6.94 -0.44 15.32
N TRP A 248 8.18 -0.13 15.02
CA TRP A 248 9.20 -1.11 14.70
C TRP A 248 9.75 -1.76 15.96
N ALA A 249 10.29 -2.95 15.84
CA ALA A 249 10.89 -3.65 16.97
C ALA A 249 12.35 -4.04 16.68
N VAL A 250 13.17 -4.01 17.75
CA VAL A 250 14.48 -4.64 17.82
C VAL A 250 14.52 -5.51 19.06
N THR A 251 15.38 -6.55 19.10
CA THR A 251 15.57 -7.34 20.33
C THR A 251 16.22 -6.47 21.40
N GLU A 252 15.71 -6.57 22.64
CA GLU A 252 16.28 -5.87 23.79
C GLU A 252 17.58 -6.58 24.22
N ASN A 253 18.71 -6.01 23.81
CA ASN A 253 20.04 -6.41 24.25
C ASN A 253 21.01 -5.22 24.18
N ALA A 254 22.15 -5.33 24.82
CA ALA A 254 23.15 -4.26 24.89
C ALA A 254 23.68 -3.84 23.50
N ASP A 255 23.71 -4.77 22.55
CA ASP A 255 24.26 -4.56 21.20
C ASP A 255 23.33 -3.71 20.32
N ASN A 256 22.02 -3.64 20.63
CA ASN A 256 21.02 -2.93 19.84
C ASN A 256 20.76 -1.50 20.30
N GLY A 257 21.31 -1.04 21.41
CA GLY A 257 21.01 0.26 22.00
C GLY A 257 21.24 1.44 21.04
N ARG A 258 22.33 1.43 20.27
CA ARG A 258 22.65 2.50 19.29
C ARG A 258 21.77 2.44 18.05
N LEU A 259 21.46 1.23 17.57
CA LEU A 259 20.52 1.06 16.44
C LEU A 259 19.12 1.54 16.84
N TYR A 260 18.67 1.17 18.04
CA TYR A 260 17.42 1.66 18.61
C TYR A 260 17.37 3.18 18.71
N ALA A 261 18.42 3.81 19.24
CA ALA A 261 18.48 5.27 19.32
C ALA A 261 18.41 5.95 17.94
N ALA A 262 19.15 5.41 16.94
CA ALA A 262 19.12 5.92 15.57
C ALA A 262 17.72 5.78 14.94
N MET A 263 17.03 4.67 15.20
CA MET A 263 15.66 4.43 14.76
C MET A 263 14.67 5.43 15.40
N GLN A 264 14.79 5.68 16.69
CA GLN A 264 14.01 6.69 17.40
C GLN A 264 14.20 8.08 16.82
N ASP A 265 15.45 8.48 16.65
CA ASP A 265 15.80 9.81 16.09
C ASP A 265 15.29 10.00 14.67
N PHE A 266 15.33 8.94 13.85
CA PHE A 266 14.79 8.97 12.49
C PHE A 266 13.28 9.19 12.51
N LEU A 267 12.52 8.39 13.26
CA LEU A 267 11.06 8.49 13.30
C LEU A 267 10.57 9.80 13.91
N HIS A 268 11.25 10.30 14.96
CA HIS A 268 10.93 11.61 15.51
C HIS A 268 11.15 12.75 14.49
N ARG A 269 12.23 12.71 13.71
CA ARG A 269 12.47 13.69 12.64
C ARG A 269 11.43 13.58 11.54
N SER A 270 11.10 12.36 11.10
CA SER A 270 10.08 12.14 10.07
C SER A 270 8.69 12.63 10.50
N GLU A 271 8.36 12.55 11.80
CA GLU A 271 7.14 13.15 12.34
C GLU A 271 7.21 14.68 12.33
N GLN A 272 8.31 15.26 12.79
CA GLN A 272 8.49 16.72 12.85
C GLN A 272 8.55 17.38 11.46
N ASP A 273 9.13 16.69 10.49
CA ASP A 273 9.26 17.16 9.10
C ASP A 273 7.97 16.94 8.27
N GLY A 274 6.97 16.23 8.83
CA GLY A 274 5.69 15.92 8.17
C GLY A 274 5.77 14.72 7.20
N ASP A 275 6.89 14.04 7.11
CA ASP A 275 7.10 12.88 6.22
C ASP A 275 6.18 11.71 6.58
N LEU A 276 5.93 11.50 7.88
CA LEU A 276 5.01 10.44 8.33
C LEU A 276 3.57 10.75 7.94
N ASP A 277 3.13 12.02 7.98
CA ASP A 277 1.78 12.39 7.56
C ASP A 277 1.58 12.17 6.06
N LEU A 278 2.58 12.48 5.24
CA LEU A 278 2.55 12.18 3.81
C LEU A 278 2.44 10.67 3.53
N LEU A 279 3.19 9.85 4.27
CA LEU A 279 3.11 8.39 4.12
C LEU A 279 1.76 7.84 4.59
N ARG A 280 1.24 8.32 5.73
CA ARG A 280 -0.10 7.95 6.24
C ARG A 280 -1.19 8.26 5.22
N GLU A 281 -1.17 9.47 4.67
CA GLU A 281 -2.13 9.89 3.64
C GLU A 281 -2.00 9.03 2.37
N ARG A 282 -0.78 8.82 1.89
CA ARG A 282 -0.52 8.02 0.67
C ARG A 282 -0.99 6.58 0.78
N PHE A 283 -0.76 5.92 1.91
CA PHE A 283 -1.09 4.50 2.07
C PHE A 283 -2.48 4.27 2.65
N PHE A 284 -2.99 5.18 3.46
CA PHE A 284 -4.24 4.99 4.21
C PHE A 284 -5.27 6.11 4.05
N GLY A 285 -4.90 7.30 3.56
CA GLY A 285 -5.81 8.46 3.45
C GLY A 285 -7.02 8.24 2.53
N TYR A 286 -6.98 7.24 1.65
CA TYR A 286 -8.10 6.88 0.76
C TYR A 286 -9.06 5.83 1.36
N LEU A 287 -8.75 5.28 2.54
CA LEU A 287 -9.53 4.19 3.12
C LEU A 287 -10.93 4.60 3.64
N PRO A 288 -11.15 5.80 4.19
CA PRO A 288 -12.49 6.23 4.61
C PRO A 288 -13.52 6.31 3.48
N ASP A 289 -13.08 6.51 2.23
CA ASP A 289 -13.93 6.66 1.04
C ASP A 289 -14.38 5.33 0.42
N ILE A 290 -14.23 4.20 1.12
CA ILE A 290 -14.72 2.91 0.61
C ILE A 290 -16.23 2.95 0.48
N ASN A 291 -16.69 3.22 -0.72
CA ASN A 291 -18.11 3.09 -1.05
C ASN A 291 -18.52 1.62 -1.10
N ARG A 292 -18.93 1.09 0.05
CA ARG A 292 -19.38 -0.30 0.20
C ARG A 292 -20.43 -0.71 -0.82
N LEU A 293 -21.37 0.17 -1.15
CA LEU A 293 -22.41 -0.11 -2.14
C LEU A 293 -21.79 -0.31 -3.53
N ALA A 294 -20.79 0.50 -3.90
CA ALA A 294 -20.09 0.35 -5.19
C ALA A 294 -19.29 -0.96 -5.25
N LEU A 295 -18.63 -1.36 -4.16
CA LEU A 295 -17.88 -2.62 -4.10
C LEU A 295 -18.80 -3.85 -4.11
N ASN A 296 -19.93 -3.81 -3.39
CA ASN A 296 -20.93 -4.88 -3.45
C ASN A 296 -21.51 -5.03 -4.87
N ALA A 297 -21.79 -3.90 -5.53
CA ALA A 297 -22.23 -3.90 -6.92
C ALA A 297 -21.15 -4.45 -7.87
N PHE A 298 -19.88 -4.14 -7.61
CA PHE A 298 -18.74 -4.67 -8.37
C PHE A 298 -18.60 -6.18 -8.18
N ALA A 299 -18.58 -6.67 -6.93
CA ALA A 299 -18.50 -8.10 -6.61
C ALA A 299 -19.61 -8.89 -7.31
N ALA A 300 -20.87 -8.42 -7.20
CA ALA A 300 -21.99 -9.06 -7.89
C ALA A 300 -21.84 -9.08 -9.42
N ARG A 301 -21.14 -8.13 -10.01
CA ARG A 301 -20.83 -8.12 -11.45
C ARG A 301 -19.64 -8.99 -11.81
N VAL A 302 -18.65 -9.08 -10.94
CA VAL A 302 -17.56 -10.05 -11.08
C VAL A 302 -18.13 -11.46 -11.22
N ASP A 303 -19.02 -11.87 -10.33
CA ASP A 303 -19.62 -13.20 -10.39
C ASP A 303 -20.48 -13.43 -11.65
N LYS A 304 -21.22 -12.41 -12.10
CA LYS A 304 -22.23 -12.57 -13.17
C LYS A 304 -21.73 -12.25 -14.57
N GLN A 305 -20.85 -11.26 -14.73
CA GLN A 305 -20.46 -10.73 -16.04
C GLN A 305 -19.01 -11.03 -16.38
N LEU A 306 -18.08 -11.00 -15.39
CA LEU A 306 -16.66 -11.18 -15.64
C LEU A 306 -16.35 -12.51 -16.35
N PRO A 307 -16.94 -13.67 -16.02
CA PRO A 307 -16.61 -14.92 -16.71
C PRO A 307 -16.81 -14.89 -18.23
N ARG A 308 -17.68 -14.01 -18.72
CA ARG A 308 -17.93 -13.83 -20.17
C ARG A 308 -16.96 -12.81 -20.80
N LEU A 309 -16.48 -11.85 -20.05
CA LEU A 309 -15.62 -10.76 -20.52
C LEU A 309 -14.13 -11.06 -20.36
N GLU A 310 -13.77 -11.84 -19.35
CA GLU A 310 -12.41 -12.15 -18.97
C GLU A 310 -11.57 -12.75 -20.12
N PRO A 311 -12.04 -13.72 -20.92
CA PRO A 311 -11.24 -14.25 -22.02
C PRO A 311 -10.84 -13.17 -23.04
N LEU A 312 -11.74 -12.21 -23.30
CA LEU A 312 -11.47 -11.08 -24.17
C LEU A 312 -10.48 -10.10 -23.50
N MET A 313 -10.70 -9.74 -22.24
CA MET A 313 -9.82 -8.84 -21.49
C MET A 313 -8.41 -9.39 -21.36
N ARG A 314 -8.24 -10.68 -21.05
CA ARG A 314 -6.93 -11.36 -21.00
C ARG A 314 -6.22 -11.35 -22.35
N ARG A 315 -6.95 -11.63 -23.44
CA ARG A 315 -6.38 -11.61 -24.79
C ARG A 315 -5.89 -10.22 -25.16
N VAL A 316 -6.71 -9.19 -24.96
CA VAL A 316 -6.34 -7.79 -25.24
C VAL A 316 -5.18 -7.35 -24.35
N ALA A 317 -5.25 -7.61 -23.06
CA ALA A 317 -4.22 -7.24 -22.11
C ALA A 317 -2.86 -7.87 -22.44
N LYS A 318 -2.84 -9.17 -22.84
CA LYS A 318 -1.63 -9.84 -23.29
C LYS A 318 -1.04 -9.19 -24.56
N GLN A 319 -1.89 -8.77 -25.50
CA GLN A 319 -1.45 -8.14 -26.74
C GLN A 319 -0.86 -6.75 -26.52
N GLU A 320 -1.44 -5.98 -25.61
CA GLU A 320 -1.04 -4.60 -25.35
C GLU A 320 -0.02 -4.47 -24.20
N GLY A 321 0.28 -5.54 -23.47
CA GLY A 321 1.28 -5.54 -22.37
C GLY A 321 0.78 -4.91 -21.06
N ILE A 322 -0.52 -4.92 -20.80
CA ILE A 322 -1.13 -4.42 -19.56
C ILE A 322 -1.61 -5.57 -18.67
N ASP A 323 -1.75 -5.33 -17.38
CA ASP A 323 -2.47 -6.24 -16.49
C ASP A 323 -3.95 -6.31 -16.87
N TRP A 324 -4.47 -7.49 -17.16
CA TRP A 324 -5.87 -7.67 -17.51
C TRP A 324 -6.81 -7.23 -16.38
N ARG A 325 -6.42 -7.39 -15.12
CA ARG A 325 -7.18 -6.97 -13.94
C ARG A 325 -7.25 -5.46 -13.82
N LEU A 326 -6.12 -4.79 -14.10
CA LEU A 326 -6.10 -3.33 -14.18
C LEU A 326 -6.97 -2.81 -15.34
N LEU A 327 -6.88 -3.45 -16.51
CA LEU A 327 -7.75 -3.12 -17.65
C LEU A 327 -9.24 -3.32 -17.30
N ALA A 328 -9.57 -4.42 -16.64
CA ALA A 328 -10.93 -4.70 -16.15
C ALA A 328 -11.39 -3.67 -15.12
N ALA A 329 -10.53 -3.28 -14.17
CA ALA A 329 -10.85 -2.29 -13.15
C ALA A 329 -11.11 -0.90 -13.75
N ILE A 330 -10.25 -0.44 -14.69
CA ILE A 330 -10.46 0.83 -15.42
C ILE A 330 -11.78 0.76 -16.19
N SER A 331 -12.00 -0.30 -16.96
CA SER A 331 -13.22 -0.47 -17.74
C SER A 331 -14.49 -0.49 -16.87
N TYR A 332 -14.41 -1.09 -15.67
CA TYR A 332 -15.52 -1.06 -14.75
C TYR A 332 -15.77 0.34 -14.19
N GLN A 333 -14.72 1.03 -13.77
CA GLN A 333 -14.84 2.41 -13.25
C GLN A 333 -15.40 3.36 -14.30
N GLU A 334 -15.10 3.16 -15.59
CA GLU A 334 -15.56 3.98 -16.70
C GLU A 334 -17.04 3.73 -17.07
N SER A 335 -17.44 2.48 -17.20
CA SER A 335 -18.72 2.12 -17.81
C SER A 335 -19.50 1.03 -17.09
N HIS A 336 -19.00 0.48 -15.99
CA HIS A 336 -19.49 -0.76 -15.37
C HIS A 336 -19.56 -1.93 -16.38
N TRP A 337 -18.55 -2.01 -17.26
CA TRP A 337 -18.44 -2.98 -18.37
C TRP A 337 -19.59 -2.90 -19.40
N ASN A 338 -20.16 -1.71 -19.60
CA ASN A 338 -21.21 -1.49 -20.59
C ASN A 338 -20.61 -0.99 -21.92
N PRO A 339 -20.62 -1.81 -23.01
CA PRO A 339 -20.08 -1.39 -24.30
C PRO A 339 -20.90 -0.28 -24.96
N GLN A 340 -22.15 -0.07 -24.56
CA GLN A 340 -23.03 0.97 -25.10
C GLN A 340 -23.06 2.24 -24.27
N ALA A 341 -22.15 2.37 -23.27
CA ALA A 341 -22.08 3.57 -22.46
C ALA A 341 -21.75 4.80 -23.29
N VAL A 342 -22.42 5.93 -23.00
CA VAL A 342 -22.18 7.23 -23.63
C VAL A 342 -22.28 8.31 -22.56
N SER A 343 -21.25 9.16 -22.43
CA SER A 343 -21.27 10.31 -21.53
C SER A 343 -21.92 11.53 -22.17
N ARG A 344 -22.33 12.51 -21.36
CA ARG A 344 -22.83 13.79 -21.84
C ARG A 344 -21.81 14.58 -22.70
N LYS A 345 -20.53 14.29 -22.54
CA LYS A 345 -19.41 14.91 -23.30
C LYS A 345 -18.98 14.09 -24.52
N GLY A 346 -19.73 13.03 -24.88
CA GLY A 346 -19.49 12.22 -26.08
C GLY A 346 -18.36 11.18 -25.95
N ALA A 347 -17.86 10.92 -24.76
CA ALA A 347 -17.03 9.73 -24.51
C ALA A 347 -17.94 8.48 -24.55
N SER A 348 -17.47 7.36 -25.14
CA SER A 348 -18.32 6.19 -25.32
C SER A 348 -17.55 4.87 -25.32
N GLY A 349 -18.32 3.76 -25.14
CA GLY A 349 -17.83 2.39 -25.09
C GLY A 349 -17.33 1.97 -23.71
N MET A 350 -16.84 0.74 -23.62
CA MET A 350 -16.40 0.15 -22.35
C MET A 350 -15.33 0.97 -21.63
N MET A 351 -14.45 1.63 -22.38
CA MET A 351 -13.33 2.43 -21.85
C MET A 351 -13.61 3.93 -21.94
N MET A 352 -14.84 4.35 -22.24
CA MET A 352 -15.30 5.75 -22.30
C MET A 352 -14.32 6.67 -23.07
N LEU A 353 -13.86 6.22 -24.22
CA LEU A 353 -12.93 7.00 -25.04
C LEU A 353 -13.66 8.19 -25.68
N THR A 354 -13.03 9.37 -25.60
CA THR A 354 -13.45 10.53 -26.40
C THR A 354 -13.16 10.27 -27.88
N GLN A 355 -13.77 11.02 -28.80
CA GLN A 355 -13.45 10.89 -30.23
C GLN A 355 -11.98 11.15 -30.52
N ARG A 356 -11.38 12.13 -29.84
CA ARG A 356 -9.96 12.47 -29.98
C ARG A 356 -9.07 11.31 -29.55
N ALA A 357 -9.27 10.79 -28.31
CA ALA A 357 -8.50 9.65 -27.80
C ALA A 357 -8.66 8.41 -28.69
N ALA A 358 -9.89 8.11 -29.15
CA ALA A 358 -10.15 6.99 -30.05
C ALA A 358 -9.38 7.12 -31.39
N THR A 359 -9.33 8.31 -31.97
CA THR A 359 -8.57 8.58 -33.20
C THR A 359 -7.07 8.41 -32.98
N GLU A 360 -6.55 8.94 -31.86
CA GLU A 360 -5.15 8.87 -31.47
C GLU A 360 -4.65 7.40 -31.34
N VAL A 361 -5.46 6.52 -30.74
CA VAL A 361 -5.11 5.10 -30.55
C VAL A 361 -5.63 4.16 -31.64
N GLY A 362 -6.24 4.69 -32.72
CA GLY A 362 -6.67 3.94 -33.89
C GLY A 362 -7.97 3.14 -33.70
N VAL A 363 -8.86 3.57 -32.79
CA VAL A 363 -10.19 2.98 -32.59
C VAL A 363 -11.20 3.57 -33.57
N ARG A 364 -11.83 2.70 -34.37
CA ARG A 364 -12.86 3.09 -35.35
C ARG A 364 -14.27 3.00 -34.78
N ASP A 365 -14.52 1.97 -33.98
CA ASP A 365 -15.81 1.74 -33.31
C ASP A 365 -15.59 1.61 -31.79
N ARG A 366 -15.98 2.64 -31.06
CA ARG A 366 -15.85 2.72 -29.59
C ARG A 366 -16.81 1.80 -28.87
N HIS A 367 -17.92 1.39 -29.52
CA HIS A 367 -18.90 0.45 -28.97
C HIS A 367 -18.52 -1.02 -29.21
N ASN A 368 -17.57 -1.28 -30.08
CA ASN A 368 -16.97 -2.61 -30.20
C ASN A 368 -16.09 -2.88 -28.98
N MET A 369 -16.44 -3.91 -28.22
CA MET A 369 -15.79 -4.24 -26.95
C MET A 369 -14.26 -4.41 -27.08
N GLU A 370 -13.81 -5.15 -28.11
CA GLU A 370 -12.39 -5.41 -28.32
C GLU A 370 -11.63 -4.16 -28.72
N GLN A 371 -12.18 -3.35 -29.63
CA GLN A 371 -11.55 -2.09 -30.05
C GLN A 371 -11.51 -1.09 -28.87
N SER A 372 -12.58 -1.00 -28.10
CA SER A 372 -12.65 -0.13 -26.93
C SER A 372 -11.62 -0.50 -25.87
N LEU A 373 -11.54 -1.78 -25.47
CA LEU A 373 -10.56 -2.30 -24.52
C LEU A 373 -9.11 -2.07 -25.01
N ARG A 374 -8.84 -2.40 -26.28
CA ARG A 374 -7.51 -2.19 -26.89
C ARG A 374 -7.12 -0.73 -26.92
N GLY A 375 -8.05 0.13 -27.34
CA GLY A 375 -7.81 1.57 -27.38
C GLY A 375 -7.59 2.18 -26.00
N GLY A 376 -8.40 1.78 -25.00
CA GLY A 376 -8.23 2.23 -23.62
C GLY A 376 -6.89 1.78 -23.02
N ALA A 377 -6.48 0.52 -23.29
CA ALA A 377 -5.18 0.01 -22.87
C ALA A 377 -4.03 0.84 -23.47
N ARG A 378 -4.06 1.09 -24.79
CA ARG A 378 -3.04 1.90 -25.49
C ARG A 378 -2.99 3.33 -24.98
N TYR A 379 -4.15 3.95 -24.79
CA TYR A 379 -4.23 5.32 -24.27
C TYR A 379 -3.64 5.41 -22.87
N PHE A 380 -4.00 4.46 -21.96
CA PHE A 380 -3.44 4.41 -20.61
C PHE A 380 -1.92 4.18 -20.61
N LEU A 381 -1.44 3.23 -21.42
CA LEU A 381 0.01 2.94 -21.53
C LEU A 381 0.78 4.12 -22.14
N GLY A 382 0.20 4.85 -23.09
CA GLY A 382 0.77 6.10 -23.59
C GLY A 382 0.94 7.14 -22.48
N LEU A 383 -0.10 7.36 -21.67
CA LEU A 383 -0.01 8.24 -20.49
C LEU A 383 1.04 7.78 -19.47
N MET A 384 1.20 6.47 -19.28
CA MET A 384 2.28 5.93 -18.44
C MET A 384 3.67 6.24 -18.99
N ALA A 385 3.84 6.12 -20.32
CA ALA A 385 5.11 6.39 -21.00
C ALA A 385 5.48 7.87 -20.96
N ASP A 386 4.52 8.77 -21.13
CA ASP A 386 4.71 10.22 -21.04
C ASP A 386 5.22 10.69 -19.65
N LEU A 387 5.02 9.87 -18.63
CA LEU A 387 5.46 10.13 -17.25
C LEU A 387 6.83 9.50 -16.92
N GLU A 388 7.45 8.76 -17.86
CA GLU A 388 8.76 8.15 -17.63
C GLU A 388 9.85 9.19 -17.40
N GLY A 389 10.73 8.90 -16.45
CA GLY A 389 11.81 9.81 -16.08
C GLY A 389 11.43 10.96 -15.15
N ALA A 390 10.17 11.40 -15.14
CA ALA A 390 9.69 12.47 -14.27
C ALA A 390 9.12 11.95 -12.95
N ILE A 391 8.39 10.80 -13.00
CA ILE A 391 7.65 10.25 -11.85
C ILE A 391 8.16 8.85 -11.52
N ALA A 392 8.33 8.57 -10.22
CA ALA A 392 8.76 7.27 -9.73
C ALA A 392 7.85 6.13 -10.24
N PRO A 393 8.38 4.97 -10.64
CA PRO A 393 7.60 3.87 -11.22
C PRO A 393 6.38 3.47 -10.39
N ALA A 394 6.51 3.43 -9.06
CA ALA A 394 5.43 3.09 -8.14
C ALA A 394 4.24 4.05 -8.18
N GLU A 395 4.47 5.32 -8.54
CA GLU A 395 3.44 6.37 -8.57
C GLU A 395 2.86 6.62 -9.96
N ARG A 396 3.59 6.28 -11.04
CA ARG A 396 3.16 6.56 -12.43
C ARG A 396 1.75 6.08 -12.73
N LYS A 397 1.36 4.92 -12.19
CA LYS A 397 0.01 4.37 -12.36
C LYS A 397 -1.07 5.32 -11.86
N LEU A 398 -0.85 5.97 -10.72
CA LEU A 398 -1.81 6.90 -10.11
C LEU A 398 -1.96 8.18 -10.94
N PHE A 399 -0.83 8.74 -11.37
CA PHE A 399 -0.82 9.90 -12.27
C PHE A 399 -1.45 9.59 -13.64
N ALA A 400 -1.15 8.42 -14.21
CA ALA A 400 -1.73 8.01 -15.48
C ALA A 400 -3.26 7.79 -15.37
N LEU A 401 -3.76 7.23 -14.27
CA LEU A 401 -5.19 7.11 -14.00
C LEU A 401 -5.85 8.49 -13.88
N ALA A 402 -5.20 9.43 -13.18
CA ALA A 402 -5.70 10.79 -13.08
C ALA A 402 -5.73 11.48 -14.44
N ALA A 403 -4.65 11.37 -15.24
CA ALA A 403 -4.60 11.90 -16.60
C ALA A 403 -5.63 11.24 -17.53
N TYR A 404 -5.90 9.96 -17.37
CA TYR A 404 -6.92 9.23 -18.12
C TYR A 404 -8.31 9.83 -17.88
N ASN A 405 -8.65 10.11 -16.63
CA ASN A 405 -9.96 10.62 -16.22
C ASN A 405 -10.16 12.11 -16.58
N MET A 406 -9.20 12.98 -16.23
CA MET A 406 -9.35 14.43 -16.34
C MET A 406 -8.58 15.06 -17.49
N GLY A 407 -7.66 14.32 -18.11
CA GLY A 407 -6.73 14.81 -19.11
C GLY A 407 -5.40 15.31 -18.50
N ALA A 408 -4.30 15.06 -19.21
CA ALA A 408 -2.94 15.43 -18.77
C ALA A 408 -2.79 16.92 -18.45
N ALA A 409 -3.43 17.80 -19.23
CA ALA A 409 -3.35 19.25 -19.04
C ALA A 409 -3.87 19.72 -17.66
N HIS A 410 -4.98 19.18 -17.20
CA HIS A 410 -5.51 19.50 -15.87
C HIS A 410 -4.68 18.85 -14.75
N LEU A 411 -4.11 17.68 -14.99
CA LEU A 411 -3.16 17.07 -14.06
C LEU A 411 -1.90 17.95 -13.91
N ASP A 412 -1.41 18.56 -14.99
CA ASP A 412 -0.28 19.49 -14.92
C ASP A 412 -0.63 20.75 -14.10
N ASP A 413 -1.86 21.25 -14.17
CA ASP A 413 -2.31 22.33 -13.29
C ASP A 413 -2.26 21.90 -11.81
N ALA A 414 -2.69 20.68 -11.46
CA ALA A 414 -2.60 20.15 -10.10
C ALA A 414 -1.15 20.01 -9.64
N ARG A 415 -0.26 19.48 -10.50
CA ARG A 415 1.19 19.36 -10.22
C ARG A 415 1.84 20.72 -9.95
N ARG A 416 1.46 21.74 -10.73
CA ARG A 416 1.91 23.13 -10.51
C ARG A 416 1.40 23.68 -9.17
N LEU A 417 0.14 23.43 -8.82
CA LEU A 417 -0.41 23.85 -7.53
C LEU A 417 0.32 23.17 -6.37
N ALA A 418 0.67 21.87 -6.49
CA ALA A 418 1.48 21.18 -5.49
C ALA A 418 2.80 21.92 -5.24
N THR A 419 3.54 22.25 -6.30
CA THR A 419 4.79 23.01 -6.21
C THR A 419 4.58 24.41 -5.60
N LEU A 420 3.55 25.14 -6.03
CA LEU A 420 3.24 26.47 -5.50
C LEU A 420 2.92 26.47 -4.00
N ARG A 421 2.41 25.36 -3.49
CA ARG A 421 2.06 25.19 -2.07
C ARG A 421 3.15 24.52 -1.24
N GLY A 422 4.35 24.31 -1.84
CA GLY A 422 5.52 23.77 -1.15
C GLY A 422 5.65 22.25 -1.20
N GLY A 423 4.74 21.55 -1.90
CA GLY A 423 4.80 20.12 -2.15
C GLY A 423 5.58 19.75 -3.41
N SER A 424 5.59 18.46 -3.75
CA SER A 424 6.24 17.92 -4.94
C SER A 424 5.25 17.69 -6.08
N ALA A 425 5.58 18.17 -7.27
CA ALA A 425 4.82 17.90 -8.50
C ALA A 425 4.84 16.42 -8.90
N ASP A 426 5.77 15.64 -8.37
CA ASP A 426 6.03 14.25 -8.75
C ASP A 426 5.65 13.26 -7.64
N ASN A 427 5.06 13.73 -6.54
CA ASN A 427 4.48 12.93 -5.48
C ASN A 427 2.95 12.90 -5.59
N TRP A 428 2.36 11.71 -5.64
CA TRP A 428 0.91 11.58 -5.82
C TRP A 428 0.10 12.23 -4.69
N THR A 429 0.51 12.06 -3.45
CA THR A 429 -0.21 12.62 -2.29
C THR A 429 -0.30 14.13 -2.38
N ASP A 430 0.83 14.79 -2.64
CA ASP A 430 0.90 16.24 -2.77
C ASP A 430 0.01 16.74 -3.91
N VAL A 431 -0.02 16.02 -5.04
CA VAL A 431 -0.84 16.38 -6.20
C VAL A 431 -2.31 16.07 -5.99
N ALA A 432 -2.64 14.93 -5.38
CA ALA A 432 -4.03 14.53 -5.11
C ALA A 432 -4.74 15.53 -4.20
N GLU A 433 -4.06 16.09 -3.20
CA GLU A 433 -4.59 17.17 -2.35
C GLU A 433 -4.94 18.45 -3.11
N GLN A 434 -4.27 18.70 -4.25
CA GLN A 434 -4.53 19.90 -5.05
C GLN A 434 -5.65 19.69 -6.07
N LEU A 435 -5.95 18.45 -6.44
CA LEU A 435 -7.00 18.16 -7.42
C LEU A 435 -8.35 18.82 -7.09
N PRO A 436 -8.88 18.77 -5.85
CA PRO A 436 -10.13 19.45 -5.49
C PRO A 436 -10.07 20.97 -5.67
N LEU A 437 -8.89 21.60 -5.59
CA LEU A 437 -8.71 23.04 -5.75
C LEU A 437 -8.94 23.49 -7.18
N LEU A 438 -8.80 22.61 -8.18
CA LEU A 438 -9.08 22.91 -9.58
C LEU A 438 -10.55 23.29 -9.83
N ALA A 439 -11.45 22.95 -8.92
CA ALA A 439 -12.85 23.37 -8.96
C ALA A 439 -13.09 24.74 -8.30
N LYS A 440 -12.16 25.25 -7.52
CA LYS A 440 -12.33 26.47 -6.72
C LYS A 440 -11.95 27.72 -7.51
N ARG A 441 -12.84 28.74 -7.45
CA ARG A 441 -12.67 30.00 -8.20
C ARG A 441 -11.43 30.78 -7.79
N GLU A 442 -11.03 30.72 -6.53
CA GLU A 442 -9.88 31.42 -5.97
C GLU A 442 -8.53 30.96 -6.55
N TRP A 443 -8.46 29.71 -7.05
CA TRP A 443 -7.23 29.12 -7.62
C TRP A 443 -7.11 29.28 -9.14
N ARG A 444 -8.13 29.83 -9.82
CA ARG A 444 -8.19 29.93 -11.30
C ARG A 444 -7.02 30.71 -11.91
N SER A 445 -6.52 31.75 -11.26
CA SER A 445 -5.40 32.54 -11.72
C SER A 445 -4.06 31.77 -11.73
N HIS A 446 -4.00 30.64 -11.05
CA HIS A 446 -2.81 29.78 -10.95
C HIS A 446 -2.86 28.59 -11.91
N MET A 447 -3.97 28.42 -12.65
CA MET A 447 -4.19 27.31 -13.61
C MET A 447 -4.02 27.82 -15.03
N LEU A 448 -3.44 26.98 -15.90
CA LEU A 448 -3.31 27.27 -17.34
C LEU A 448 -4.50 26.74 -18.13
N HIS A 449 -5.11 25.65 -17.65
CA HIS A 449 -6.13 24.90 -18.39
C HIS A 449 -7.55 25.07 -17.79
N GLY A 450 -7.66 25.85 -16.69
CA GLY A 450 -8.93 26.27 -16.12
C GLY A 450 -9.59 25.24 -15.23
N TYR A 451 -10.93 25.31 -15.17
CA TYR A 451 -11.75 24.51 -14.26
C TYR A 451 -11.71 23.01 -14.56
N ALA A 452 -11.46 22.19 -13.52
CA ALA A 452 -11.62 20.74 -13.57
C ALA A 452 -12.27 20.20 -12.30
N ARG A 453 -12.90 19.01 -12.42
CA ARG A 453 -13.56 18.31 -11.30
C ARG A 453 -12.59 17.37 -10.59
N GLY A 454 -11.57 17.93 -9.95
CA GLY A 454 -10.48 17.15 -9.38
C GLY A 454 -10.91 16.15 -8.31
N LEU A 455 -11.98 16.42 -7.53
CA LEU A 455 -12.50 15.46 -6.56
C LEU A 455 -13.06 14.19 -7.24
N GLU A 456 -13.72 14.33 -8.40
CA GLU A 456 -14.16 13.17 -9.21
C GLU A 456 -12.96 12.33 -9.66
N THR A 457 -11.84 12.97 -9.97
CA THR A 457 -10.59 12.29 -10.37
C THR A 457 -9.96 11.53 -9.21
N VAL A 458 -9.90 12.11 -8.01
CA VAL A 458 -9.45 11.38 -6.80
C VAL A 458 -10.32 10.14 -6.58
N SER A 459 -11.64 10.29 -6.63
CA SER A 459 -12.59 9.17 -6.48
C SER A 459 -12.41 8.12 -7.59
N PHE A 460 -12.14 8.54 -8.83
CA PHE A 460 -11.85 7.64 -9.95
C PHE A 460 -10.59 6.81 -9.70
N VAL A 461 -9.49 7.45 -9.34
CA VAL A 461 -8.21 6.77 -9.05
C VAL A 461 -8.38 5.76 -7.91
N ASN A 462 -9.06 6.17 -6.83
CA ASN A 462 -9.32 5.31 -5.68
C ASN A 462 -10.23 4.13 -6.04
N GLY A 463 -11.28 4.36 -6.85
CA GLY A 463 -12.17 3.30 -7.34
C GLY A 463 -11.42 2.24 -8.16
N VAL A 464 -10.60 2.66 -9.13
CA VAL A 464 -9.79 1.74 -9.93
C VAL A 464 -8.82 0.93 -9.05
N ARG A 465 -8.17 1.56 -8.07
CA ARG A 465 -7.27 0.87 -7.11
C ARG A 465 -8.00 -0.22 -6.33
N GLN A 466 -9.21 0.08 -5.85
CA GLN A 466 -10.04 -0.87 -5.09
C GLN A 466 -10.50 -2.04 -5.95
N TYR A 467 -11.02 -1.78 -7.16
CA TYR A 467 -11.47 -2.84 -8.09
C TYR A 467 -10.30 -3.71 -8.58
N HIS A 468 -9.15 -3.11 -8.86
CA HIS A 468 -7.95 -3.83 -9.26
C HIS A 468 -7.50 -4.80 -8.15
N ARG A 469 -7.39 -4.31 -6.90
CA ARG A 469 -7.05 -5.13 -5.74
C ARG A 469 -8.06 -6.25 -5.50
N PHE A 470 -9.36 -5.98 -5.64
CA PHE A 470 -10.40 -7.00 -5.55
C PHE A 470 -10.14 -8.14 -6.55
N LEU A 471 -9.86 -7.81 -7.82
CA LEU A 471 -9.61 -8.80 -8.87
C LEU A 471 -8.31 -9.59 -8.64
N GLU A 472 -7.28 -8.97 -8.11
CA GLU A 472 -6.02 -9.66 -7.75
C GLU A 472 -6.27 -10.79 -6.75
N HIS A 473 -7.07 -10.54 -5.72
CA HIS A 473 -7.41 -11.54 -4.70
C HIS A 473 -8.44 -12.57 -5.16
N HIS A 474 -9.40 -12.14 -5.98
CA HIS A 474 -10.45 -13.04 -6.48
C HIS A 474 -9.90 -14.16 -7.36
N GLU A 475 -8.81 -13.90 -8.10
CA GLU A 475 -8.21 -14.86 -9.01
C GLU A 475 -7.19 -15.78 -8.34
N ASP A 476 -6.42 -15.27 -7.44
CA ASP A 476 -5.32 -15.99 -6.79
C ASP A 476 -5.21 -15.64 -5.30
N PRO A 477 -6.05 -16.25 -4.49
CA PRO A 477 -5.99 -16.06 -3.04
C PRO A 477 -4.66 -16.49 -2.41
N GLU A 478 -3.93 -17.42 -3.06
CA GLU A 478 -2.65 -17.97 -2.59
C GLU A 478 -1.43 -17.38 -3.32
N GLY A 479 -1.61 -16.83 -4.51
CA GLY A 479 -0.52 -16.45 -5.42
C GLY A 479 0.29 -15.25 -4.97
N LEU A 480 -0.30 -14.34 -4.21
CA LEU A 480 0.44 -13.25 -3.59
C LEU A 480 1.51 -13.79 -2.62
N TYR A 481 1.23 -14.92 -1.98
CA TYR A 481 2.16 -15.63 -1.09
C TYR A 481 3.27 -16.33 -1.87
N ALA A 482 2.96 -16.96 -2.99
CA ALA A 482 3.92 -17.76 -3.76
C ALA A 482 5.00 -16.89 -4.43
N MET A 483 4.64 -15.72 -4.94
CA MET A 483 5.59 -14.80 -5.57
C MET A 483 6.57 -14.16 -4.58
N THR A 484 6.16 -13.99 -3.33
CA THR A 484 6.96 -13.31 -2.30
C THR A 484 7.83 -14.24 -1.48
N THR A 485 7.49 -15.53 -1.41
CA THR A 485 8.24 -16.52 -0.61
C THR A 485 9.26 -17.33 -1.40
N GLY A 486 9.34 -17.18 -2.73
CA GLY A 486 10.22 -17.99 -3.58
C GLY A 486 9.84 -19.48 -3.61
N ALA A 487 8.69 -19.85 -3.08
CA ALA A 487 8.17 -21.21 -3.16
C ALA A 487 7.76 -21.48 -4.62
N SER A 488 8.60 -22.20 -5.36
CA SER A 488 8.25 -22.69 -6.69
C SER A 488 6.92 -23.42 -6.62
N ALA A 489 5.96 -23.01 -7.45
CA ALA A 489 4.71 -23.70 -7.64
C ALA A 489 4.99 -25.20 -7.82
N ARG A 490 4.46 -26.04 -6.94
CA ARG A 490 4.45 -27.48 -7.17
C ARG A 490 3.71 -27.71 -8.48
N PRO A 491 4.30 -28.48 -9.43
CA PRO A 491 3.55 -28.84 -10.63
C PRO A 491 2.32 -29.64 -10.20
N ALA A 492 1.15 -29.25 -10.71
CA ALA A 492 -0.07 -29.98 -10.53
C ALA A 492 0.17 -31.43 -10.94
N SER A 493 0.07 -32.36 -9.97
CA SER A 493 0.12 -33.80 -10.23
C SER A 493 -1.12 -34.15 -11.03
N GLY A 494 -0.93 -34.36 -12.34
CA GLY A 494 -1.96 -34.94 -13.20
C GLY A 494 -2.30 -36.37 -12.76
N SER A 495 -3.55 -36.61 -12.64
CA SER A 495 -4.16 -37.94 -12.75
C SER A 495 -5.39 -37.86 -13.65
#